data_778f856c3904378f29a2f268ef80db3a
#
_entry.id   778f856c3904378f29a2f268ef80db3a
#
_cell.length_a   1.000
_cell.length_b   1.000
_cell.length_c   1.000
_cell.angle_alpha   90.00
_cell.angle_beta   90.00
_cell.angle_gamma   90.00
#
_symmetry.space_group_name_H-M   'P 1'
#
loop_
_entity.id
_entity.type
_entity.pdbx_description
1 polymer ?
#
loop_
_entity_poly.entity_id
_entity_poly.type
_entity_poly.pdbx_seq_one_letter_code
_entity_poly.pdbx_strand_id
1 'polypeptide(L)'
;MISIFSNPNGAKPEGTESQKVSYWLEKLFKQEKRSENEGKRTPQSKSEEQLIENSGREDAVKRHFRKIGTDQHRLDDMMSQSNRIIISVSSMFPWDIFPNTINVEETRVTIIHRQLFASQVHSVDIKYISNVFIDTDLFFAALTIVSTTFEENNIKIMKLRKKEAILARRIIEGLRMFIERDIDTSKYTNAELVDKLKELSTTKTVF
;
A
#
# COMPACT_ATOMS: atom_id res chain seq x y z
N MET A 1 -3.42 -13.88 34.08
CA MET A 1 -4.54 -13.40 34.90
C MET A 1 -4.15 -12.02 35.45
N ILE A 2 -4.52 -10.94 34.77
CA ILE A 2 -4.53 -9.61 35.37
C ILE A 2 -5.82 -8.96 34.92
N SER A 3 -6.80 -9.01 35.81
CA SER A 3 -8.04 -8.28 35.74
C SER A 3 -7.82 -6.94 36.42
N ILE A 4 -7.73 -5.87 35.65
CA ILE A 4 -7.82 -4.51 36.16
C ILE A 4 -8.48 -3.65 35.08
N PHE A 5 -9.77 -3.39 35.27
CA PHE A 5 -10.45 -2.16 34.84
C PHE A 5 -11.96 -2.34 35.02
N SER A 6 -12.38 -2.33 36.30
CA SER A 6 -13.76 -1.99 36.63
C SER A 6 -13.83 -0.50 36.99
N ASN A 7 -14.51 0.26 36.16
CA ASN A 7 -14.76 1.67 36.32
C ASN A 7 -16.10 1.86 37.05
N PRO A 8 -16.18 2.52 38.21
CA PRO A 8 -17.41 2.67 38.98
C PRO A 8 -18.36 3.78 38.50
N ASN A 9 -18.07 4.52 37.44
CA ASN A 9 -18.99 5.52 36.87
C ASN A 9 -18.92 5.50 35.36
N GLY A 10 -19.58 4.47 34.77
CA GLY A 10 -19.43 4.12 33.39
C GLY A 10 -20.42 4.77 32.45
N ALA A 11 -20.06 5.84 31.78
CA ALA A 11 -20.61 6.13 30.47
C ALA A 11 -19.45 5.96 29.44
N LYS A 12 -19.60 4.97 28.54
CA LYS A 12 -18.71 4.82 27.39
C LYS A 12 -19.04 5.92 26.38
N PRO A 13 -18.06 6.62 25.83
CA PRO A 13 -18.33 7.59 24.76
C PRO A 13 -18.80 6.86 23.50
N GLU A 14 -20.00 7.17 23.02
CA GLU A 14 -20.49 6.79 21.69
C GLU A 14 -19.90 7.79 20.68
N GLY A 15 -19.09 7.29 19.73
CA GLY A 15 -18.45 8.12 18.71
C GLY A 15 -17.38 7.36 17.94
N THR A 16 -16.86 8.00 16.87
CA THR A 16 -15.77 7.45 16.07
C THR A 16 -14.49 7.24 16.91
N GLU A 17 -13.60 6.35 16.47
CA GLU A 17 -12.37 6.01 17.21
C GLU A 17 -11.52 7.25 17.55
N SER A 18 -11.46 8.23 16.67
CA SER A 18 -10.76 9.51 16.89
C SER A 18 -11.37 10.33 18.05
N GLN A 19 -12.68 10.31 18.20
CA GLN A 19 -13.39 11.00 19.30
C GLN A 19 -13.17 10.30 20.65
N LYS A 20 -13.07 8.98 20.64
CA LYS A 20 -12.74 8.19 21.84
C LYS A 20 -11.33 8.47 22.34
N VAL A 21 -10.38 8.55 21.41
CA VAL A 21 -8.98 8.88 21.74
C VAL A 21 -8.85 10.29 22.31
N SER A 22 -9.52 11.30 21.73
CA SER A 22 -9.50 12.66 22.25
C SER A 22 -10.11 12.78 23.65
N TYR A 23 -11.21 12.06 23.91
CA TYR A 23 -11.85 12.01 25.23
C TYR A 23 -10.92 11.43 26.31
N TRP A 24 -10.21 10.34 25.99
CA TRP A 24 -9.28 9.71 26.93
C TRP A 24 -8.05 10.57 27.18
N LEU A 25 -7.54 11.26 26.18
CA LEU A 25 -6.44 12.21 26.33
C LEU A 25 -6.83 13.40 27.22
N GLU A 26 -8.02 13.98 27.02
CA GLU A 26 -8.50 15.08 27.85
C GLU A 26 -8.72 14.67 29.32
N LYS A 27 -9.17 13.44 29.54
CA LYS A 27 -9.34 12.87 30.89
C LYS A 27 -8.00 12.64 31.60
N LEU A 28 -6.98 12.19 30.89
CA LEU A 28 -5.62 12.03 31.41
C LEU A 28 -5.01 13.36 31.79
N PHE A 29 -5.14 14.40 30.96
CA PHE A 29 -4.64 15.75 31.27
C PHE A 29 -5.37 16.42 32.42
N LYS A 30 -6.68 16.13 32.63
CA LYS A 30 -7.44 16.62 33.81
C LYS A 30 -7.02 15.95 35.10
N GLN A 31 -6.61 14.68 35.04
CA GLN A 31 -6.17 13.94 36.21
C GLN A 31 -4.80 14.41 36.69
N GLU A 32 -3.91 14.77 35.76
CA GLU A 32 -2.57 15.30 36.05
C GLU A 32 -2.63 16.69 36.73
N LYS A 33 -3.54 17.59 36.30
CA LYS A 33 -3.76 18.89 36.94
C LYS A 33 -4.36 18.82 38.36
N ARG A 34 -4.97 17.70 38.73
CA ARG A 34 -5.57 17.54 40.06
C ARG A 34 -4.57 17.07 41.10
N SER A 35 -3.46 16.43 40.69
CA SER A 35 -2.40 16.01 41.60
C SER A 35 -1.40 17.14 41.95
N GLU A 36 -1.37 18.22 41.19
CA GLU A 36 -0.46 19.35 41.45
C GLU A 36 -0.92 20.31 42.55
N ASN A 37 -2.15 20.13 43.08
CA ASN A 37 -2.71 21.09 44.04
C ASN A 37 -2.68 20.66 45.52
N GLU A 38 -2.10 19.49 45.83
CA GLU A 38 -1.96 19.01 47.22
C GLU A 38 -0.48 18.77 47.57
N GLY A 39 0.24 19.81 47.93
CA GLY A 39 1.60 19.62 48.45
C GLY A 39 2.46 20.88 48.59
N LYS A 40 1.97 21.92 49.24
CA LYS A 40 2.85 23.02 49.72
C LYS A 40 3.63 22.56 50.96
N ARG A 41 4.90 22.19 50.78
CA ARG A 41 5.97 22.31 51.78
C ARG A 41 7.32 22.34 51.06
N THR A 42 8.04 23.44 51.13
CA THR A 42 9.40 23.69 50.61
C THR A 42 10.46 22.79 51.30
N PRO A 43 11.54 22.42 50.59
CA PRO A 43 12.74 23.22 50.41
C PRO A 43 13.45 23.10 49.01
N GLN A 44 14.27 24.07 48.74
CA GLN A 44 14.89 24.51 47.50
C GLN A 44 15.93 23.62 46.79
N SER A 45 16.05 22.33 47.08
CA SER A 45 17.04 21.44 46.39
C SER A 45 16.46 20.43 45.41
N LYS A 46 15.13 20.38 45.22
CA LYS A 46 14.48 19.46 44.28
C LYS A 46 14.09 20.06 42.95
N SER A 47 14.31 21.36 42.73
CA SER A 47 13.83 22.04 41.52
C SER A 47 14.67 21.80 40.27
N GLU A 48 15.96 21.55 40.40
CA GLU A 48 16.85 21.34 39.26
C GLU A 48 16.76 19.91 38.68
N GLU A 49 16.65 18.89 39.53
CA GLU A 49 16.48 17.52 39.07
C GLU A 49 15.12 17.31 38.37
N GLN A 50 14.03 17.94 38.86
CA GLN A 50 12.72 17.86 38.24
C GLN A 50 12.64 18.63 36.92
N LEU A 51 13.38 19.70 36.74
CA LEU A 51 13.48 20.45 35.49
C LEU A 51 14.21 19.66 34.41
N ILE A 52 15.28 18.92 34.77
CA ILE A 52 16.03 18.08 33.87
C ILE A 52 15.21 16.84 33.46
N GLU A 53 14.47 16.24 34.39
CA GLU A 53 13.61 15.08 34.12
C GLU A 53 12.41 15.45 33.24
N ASN A 54 11.79 16.61 33.43
CA ASN A 54 10.69 17.09 32.60
C ASN A 54 11.15 17.49 31.19
N SER A 55 12.33 18.09 31.02
CA SER A 55 12.88 18.41 29.70
C SER A 55 13.19 17.13 28.90
N GLY A 56 13.74 16.11 29.55
CA GLY A 56 14.00 14.81 28.93
C GLY A 56 12.72 14.08 28.50
N ARG A 57 11.64 14.20 29.26
CA ARG A 57 10.31 13.66 28.91
C ARG A 57 9.67 14.39 27.75
N GLU A 58 9.71 15.70 27.72
CA GLU A 58 9.20 16.50 26.59
C GLU A 58 9.93 16.19 25.28
N ASP A 59 11.25 16.06 25.32
CA ASP A 59 12.04 15.72 24.15
C ASP A 59 11.81 14.27 23.67
N ALA A 60 11.55 13.34 24.58
CA ALA A 60 11.17 11.99 24.24
C ALA A 60 9.78 11.93 23.58
N VAL A 61 8.81 12.68 24.11
CA VAL A 61 7.47 12.82 23.56
C VAL A 61 7.52 13.49 22.18
N LYS A 62 8.24 14.60 22.02
CA LYS A 62 8.44 15.27 20.72
C LYS A 62 9.09 14.36 19.68
N ARG A 63 10.08 13.55 20.08
CA ARG A 63 10.71 12.56 19.19
C ARG A 63 9.73 11.47 18.79
N HIS A 64 8.89 11.00 19.70
CA HIS A 64 7.89 9.98 19.43
C HIS A 64 6.82 10.50 18.46
N PHE A 65 6.26 11.70 18.68
CA PHE A 65 5.31 12.33 17.76
C PHE A 65 5.92 12.61 16.37
N ARG A 66 7.19 13.05 16.33
CA ARG A 66 7.89 13.27 15.05
C ARG A 66 8.08 11.95 14.28
N LYS A 67 8.35 10.84 14.98
CA LYS A 67 8.48 9.52 14.38
C LYS A 67 7.13 9.02 13.84
N ILE A 68 6.04 9.14 14.61
CA ILE A 68 4.70 8.79 14.16
C ILE A 68 4.29 9.60 12.91
N GLY A 69 4.53 10.90 12.89
CA GLY A 69 4.25 11.73 11.71
C GLY A 69 5.04 11.33 10.48
N THR A 70 6.30 10.93 10.63
CA THR A 70 7.13 10.43 9.53
C THR A 70 6.64 9.07 9.02
N ASP A 71 6.22 8.19 9.94
CA ASP A 71 5.74 6.86 9.58
C ASP A 71 4.36 6.95 8.89
N GLN A 72 3.48 7.84 9.32
CA GLN A 72 2.20 8.10 8.63
C GLN A 72 2.42 8.65 7.21
N HIS A 73 3.32 9.61 7.04
CA HIS A 73 3.63 10.14 5.70
C HIS A 73 4.19 9.05 4.77
N ARG A 74 5.04 8.17 5.30
CA ARG A 74 5.54 7.00 4.56
C ARG A 74 4.42 6.02 4.19
N LEU A 75 3.47 5.77 5.09
CA LEU A 75 2.33 4.92 4.82
C LEU A 75 1.43 5.52 3.74
N ASP A 76 1.14 6.82 3.81
CA ASP A 76 0.34 7.53 2.80
C ASP A 76 1.02 7.51 1.42
N ASP A 77 2.33 7.70 1.37
CA ASP A 77 3.12 7.58 0.14
C ASP A 77 3.09 6.15 -0.41
N MET A 78 3.28 5.14 0.45
CA MET A 78 3.19 3.73 0.04
C MET A 78 1.79 3.35 -0.44
N MET A 79 0.73 3.86 0.20
CA MET A 79 -0.66 3.60 -0.20
C MET A 79 -0.98 4.28 -1.54
N SER A 80 -0.52 5.49 -1.77
CA SER A 80 -0.71 6.21 -3.03
C SER A 80 0.01 5.53 -4.19
N GLN A 81 1.21 5.02 -3.96
CA GLN A 81 2.01 4.29 -4.96
C GLN A 81 1.44 2.89 -5.24
N SER A 82 0.99 2.17 -4.20
CA SER A 82 0.51 0.79 -4.36
C SER A 82 -0.84 0.66 -5.07
N ASN A 83 -1.62 1.73 -5.14
CA ASN A 83 -2.97 1.73 -5.70
C ASN A 83 -3.05 2.32 -7.11
N ARG A 84 -1.95 2.82 -7.67
CA ARG A 84 -1.97 3.44 -9.00
C ARG A 84 -1.98 2.37 -10.08
N ILE A 85 -3.14 2.23 -10.75
CA ILE A 85 -3.27 1.37 -11.94
C ILE A 85 -2.68 2.11 -13.14
N ILE A 86 -1.66 1.52 -13.75
CA ILE A 86 -0.99 2.07 -14.93
C ILE A 86 -1.76 1.70 -16.20
N ILE A 87 -2.18 0.43 -16.30
CA ILE A 87 -3.00 -0.06 -17.40
C ILE A 87 -3.95 -1.16 -16.92
N SER A 88 -5.14 -1.20 -17.52
CA SER A 88 -6.12 -2.27 -17.35
C SER A 88 -6.46 -2.86 -18.71
N VAL A 89 -6.37 -4.18 -18.84
CA VAL A 89 -6.65 -4.91 -20.08
C VAL A 89 -7.66 -6.01 -19.78
N SER A 90 -8.69 -6.13 -20.62
CA SER A 90 -9.73 -7.13 -20.45
C SER A 90 -9.85 -8.03 -21.68
N SER A 91 -10.25 -9.27 -21.45
CA SER A 91 -10.59 -10.19 -22.54
C SER A 91 -11.83 -9.70 -23.31
N MET A 92 -11.95 -10.12 -24.58
CA MET A 92 -12.95 -9.56 -25.50
C MET A 92 -14.29 -10.26 -25.38
N PHE A 93 -15.35 -9.48 -25.08
CA PHE A 93 -16.72 -9.88 -25.33
C PHE A 93 -17.02 -9.81 -26.86
N PRO A 94 -17.82 -10.71 -27.47
CA PRO A 94 -18.56 -11.82 -26.85
C PRO A 94 -17.81 -13.16 -26.80
N TRP A 95 -16.55 -13.23 -27.25
CA TRP A 95 -15.75 -14.48 -27.24
C TRP A 95 -15.41 -14.96 -25.83
N ASP A 96 -15.39 -14.02 -24.86
CA ASP A 96 -15.37 -14.31 -23.44
C ASP A 96 -16.63 -13.69 -22.81
N ILE A 97 -17.58 -14.55 -22.39
CA ILE A 97 -18.86 -14.11 -21.80
C ILE A 97 -18.63 -13.42 -20.45
N PHE A 98 -17.61 -13.87 -19.72
CA PHE A 98 -17.18 -13.29 -18.44
C PHE A 98 -15.76 -12.73 -18.57
N PRO A 99 -15.61 -11.49 -19.07
CA PRO A 99 -14.31 -10.97 -19.39
C PRO A 99 -13.36 -10.96 -18.19
N ASN A 100 -12.24 -11.64 -18.35
CA ASN A 100 -11.13 -11.61 -17.40
C ASN A 100 -10.39 -10.29 -17.54
N THR A 101 -9.83 -9.78 -16.44
CA THR A 101 -9.16 -8.47 -16.42
C THR A 101 -7.77 -8.59 -15.82
N ILE A 102 -6.80 -7.92 -16.44
CA ILE A 102 -5.45 -7.70 -15.90
C ILE A 102 -5.33 -6.23 -15.56
N ASN A 103 -5.04 -5.92 -14.31
CA ASN A 103 -4.64 -4.60 -13.86
C ASN A 103 -3.14 -4.62 -13.57
N VAL A 104 -2.40 -3.78 -14.25
CA VAL A 104 -0.98 -3.57 -13.98
C VAL A 104 -0.83 -2.30 -13.14
N GLU A 105 -0.40 -2.49 -11.92
CA GLU A 105 -0.09 -1.44 -10.95
C GLU A 105 1.42 -1.23 -10.88
N GLU A 106 1.90 -0.21 -10.18
CA GLU A 106 3.33 0.09 -10.10
C GLU A 106 4.16 -1.04 -9.50
N THR A 107 3.62 -1.75 -8.49
CA THR A 107 4.36 -2.76 -7.74
C THR A 107 3.85 -4.17 -7.96
N ARG A 108 2.64 -4.34 -8.51
CA ARG A 108 1.98 -5.64 -8.66
C ARG A 108 1.16 -5.73 -9.94
N VAL A 109 0.87 -6.95 -10.33
CA VAL A 109 -0.11 -7.27 -11.37
C VAL A 109 -1.26 -8.03 -10.71
N THR A 110 -2.45 -7.50 -10.85
CA THR A 110 -3.69 -8.12 -10.32
C THR A 110 -4.51 -8.69 -11.48
N ILE A 111 -4.82 -9.97 -11.39
CA ILE A 111 -5.56 -10.70 -12.41
C ILE A 111 -6.89 -11.14 -11.82
N ILE A 112 -7.99 -10.79 -12.49
CA ILE A 112 -9.34 -11.07 -12.07
C ILE A 112 -9.94 -12.06 -13.09
N HIS A 113 -10.09 -13.32 -12.68
CA HIS A 113 -10.83 -14.33 -13.43
C HIS A 113 -12.29 -14.31 -13.03
N ARG A 114 -13.18 -14.02 -13.99
CA ARG A 114 -14.62 -13.97 -13.76
C ARG A 114 -15.29 -15.22 -14.29
N GLN A 115 -16.18 -15.79 -13.50
CA GLN A 115 -17.03 -16.92 -13.84
C GLN A 115 -18.47 -16.58 -13.50
N LEU A 116 -19.45 -17.38 -13.96
CA LEU A 116 -20.88 -17.09 -13.81
C LEU A 116 -21.31 -16.75 -12.37
N PHE A 117 -20.78 -17.47 -11.37
CA PHE A 117 -21.13 -17.28 -9.95
C PHE A 117 -19.90 -17.10 -9.04
N ALA A 118 -18.71 -16.96 -9.61
CA ALA A 118 -17.47 -16.84 -8.86
C ALA A 118 -16.51 -15.87 -9.54
N SER A 119 -15.63 -15.29 -8.75
CA SER A 119 -14.45 -14.59 -9.27
C SER A 119 -13.22 -15.00 -8.47
N GLN A 120 -12.11 -15.22 -9.14
CA GLN A 120 -10.82 -15.45 -8.54
C GLN A 120 -9.92 -14.27 -8.83
N VAL A 121 -9.23 -13.80 -7.79
CA VAL A 121 -8.28 -12.69 -7.90
C VAL A 121 -6.91 -13.20 -7.52
N HIS A 122 -5.97 -13.07 -8.45
CA HIS A 122 -4.56 -13.38 -8.23
C HIS A 122 -3.76 -12.09 -8.29
N SER A 123 -2.96 -11.81 -7.28
CA SER A 123 -2.04 -10.68 -7.26
C SER A 123 -0.61 -11.19 -7.18
N VAL A 124 0.23 -10.70 -8.08
CA VAL A 124 1.65 -11.04 -8.16
C VAL A 124 2.47 -9.76 -8.11
N ASP A 125 3.38 -9.67 -7.16
CA ASP A 125 4.32 -8.54 -7.13
C ASP A 125 5.25 -8.62 -8.33
N ILE A 126 5.51 -7.48 -8.98
CA ILE A 126 6.32 -7.40 -10.20
C ILE A 126 7.73 -7.94 -9.99
N LYS A 127 8.30 -7.74 -8.81
CA LYS A 127 9.63 -8.27 -8.44
C LYS A 127 9.73 -9.81 -8.44
N TYR A 128 8.60 -10.50 -8.32
CA TYR A 128 8.53 -11.96 -8.35
C TYR A 128 8.13 -12.52 -9.71
N ILE A 129 7.84 -11.67 -10.70
CA ILE A 129 7.59 -12.11 -12.08
C ILE A 129 8.93 -12.48 -12.71
N SER A 130 9.08 -13.76 -13.07
CA SER A 130 10.29 -14.24 -13.74
C SER A 130 10.23 -13.98 -15.24
N ASN A 131 9.07 -14.15 -15.87
CA ASN A 131 8.91 -13.95 -17.31
C ASN A 131 7.47 -13.62 -17.69
N VAL A 132 7.29 -12.98 -18.86
CA VAL A 132 5.99 -12.66 -19.45
C VAL A 132 5.98 -13.08 -20.91
N PHE A 133 5.16 -14.07 -21.24
CA PHE A 133 5.02 -14.56 -22.61
C PHE A 133 3.74 -14.05 -23.25
N ILE A 134 3.79 -13.86 -24.56
CA ILE A 134 2.62 -13.60 -25.40
C ILE A 134 2.56 -14.65 -26.49
N ASP A 135 1.42 -15.34 -26.56
CA ASP A 135 1.04 -16.15 -27.68
C ASP A 135 0.03 -15.39 -28.53
N THR A 136 0.26 -15.25 -29.82
CA THR A 136 -0.66 -14.53 -30.73
C THR A 136 -1.25 -15.47 -31.75
N ASP A 137 -2.58 -15.54 -31.79
CA ASP A 137 -3.37 -16.22 -32.80
C ASP A 137 -3.81 -15.25 -33.90
N LEU A 138 -4.63 -15.69 -34.83
CA LEU A 138 -5.10 -14.84 -35.95
C LEU A 138 -5.84 -13.60 -35.45
N PHE A 139 -6.70 -13.70 -34.42
CA PHE A 139 -7.55 -12.62 -33.92
C PHE A 139 -7.17 -12.12 -32.54
N PHE A 140 -6.63 -12.98 -31.69
CA PHE A 140 -6.42 -12.73 -30.27
C PHE A 140 -4.97 -12.91 -29.84
N ALA A 141 -4.71 -12.53 -28.62
CA ALA A 141 -3.49 -12.87 -27.92
C ALA A 141 -3.82 -13.50 -26.56
N ALA A 142 -2.91 -14.34 -26.10
CA ALA A 142 -2.86 -14.81 -24.74
C ALA A 142 -1.62 -14.25 -24.04
N LEU A 143 -1.77 -13.78 -22.82
CA LEU A 143 -0.68 -13.32 -21.97
C LEU A 143 -0.47 -14.34 -20.86
N THR A 144 0.75 -14.82 -20.72
CA THR A 144 1.15 -15.77 -19.68
C THR A 144 2.19 -15.09 -18.78
N ILE A 145 1.89 -14.98 -17.50
CA ILE A 145 2.79 -14.44 -16.47
C ILE A 145 3.32 -15.61 -15.66
N VAL A 146 4.64 -15.72 -15.59
CA VAL A 146 5.36 -16.72 -14.80
C VAL A 146 5.88 -16.07 -13.54
N SER A 147 5.48 -16.60 -12.38
CA SER A 147 5.91 -16.12 -11.07
C SER A 147 6.78 -17.15 -10.36
N THR A 148 7.70 -16.68 -9.55
CA THR A 148 8.55 -17.54 -8.69
C THR A 148 7.90 -17.92 -7.36
N THR A 149 6.75 -17.29 -6.99
CA THR A 149 6.15 -17.42 -5.65
C THR A 149 4.97 -18.37 -5.54
N PHE A 150 4.37 -18.81 -6.65
CA PHE A 150 3.19 -19.67 -6.62
C PHE A 150 3.54 -21.12 -7.03
N GLU A 151 2.87 -22.09 -6.41
CA GLU A 151 2.95 -23.50 -6.81
C GLU A 151 2.48 -23.71 -8.25
N GLU A 152 1.44 -22.99 -8.68
CA GLU A 152 1.06 -22.85 -10.11
C GLU A 152 1.78 -21.62 -10.69
N ASN A 153 3.00 -21.84 -11.17
CA ASN A 153 3.91 -20.79 -11.62
C ASN A 153 3.42 -19.97 -12.82
N ASN A 154 2.32 -20.36 -13.46
CA ASN A 154 1.87 -19.76 -14.71
C ASN A 154 0.42 -19.28 -14.63
N ILE A 155 0.20 -17.98 -14.73
CA ILE A 155 -1.14 -17.41 -14.85
C ILE A 155 -1.35 -17.01 -16.31
N LYS A 156 -2.33 -17.63 -16.98
CA LYS A 156 -2.63 -17.39 -18.40
C LYS A 156 -3.98 -16.73 -18.59
N ILE A 157 -4.01 -15.63 -19.36
CA ILE A 157 -5.24 -14.97 -19.79
C ILE A 157 -5.31 -15.00 -21.30
N MET A 158 -6.44 -15.47 -21.81
CA MET A 158 -6.69 -15.67 -23.24
C MET A 158 -7.66 -14.62 -23.78
N LYS A 159 -7.81 -14.59 -25.11
CA LYS A 159 -8.78 -13.73 -25.82
C LYS A 159 -8.60 -12.24 -25.60
N LEU A 160 -7.35 -11.80 -25.40
CA LEU A 160 -6.99 -10.39 -25.32
C LEU A 160 -6.86 -9.78 -26.72
N ARG A 161 -7.04 -8.47 -26.83
CA ARG A 161 -6.65 -7.73 -28.03
C ARG A 161 -5.13 -7.72 -28.16
N LYS A 162 -4.61 -8.06 -29.34
CA LYS A 162 -3.15 -8.16 -29.58
C LYS A 162 -2.39 -6.90 -29.12
N LYS A 163 -2.88 -5.71 -29.52
CA LYS A 163 -2.22 -4.44 -29.17
C LYS A 163 -2.18 -4.21 -27.66
N GLU A 164 -3.27 -4.54 -26.95
CA GLU A 164 -3.37 -4.37 -25.50
C GLU A 164 -2.49 -5.38 -24.76
N ALA A 165 -2.45 -6.64 -25.20
CA ALA A 165 -1.58 -7.66 -24.63
C ALA A 165 -0.09 -7.31 -24.79
N ILE A 166 0.31 -6.85 -25.99
CA ILE A 166 1.68 -6.39 -26.24
C ILE A 166 2.04 -5.19 -25.36
N LEU A 167 1.10 -4.25 -25.20
CA LEU A 167 1.31 -3.09 -24.35
C LEU A 167 1.44 -3.49 -22.87
N ALA A 168 0.57 -4.38 -22.38
CA ALA A 168 0.65 -4.88 -21.00
C ALA A 168 1.98 -5.57 -20.72
N ARG A 169 2.44 -6.45 -21.63
CA ARG A 169 3.76 -7.08 -21.51
C ARG A 169 4.88 -6.05 -21.42
N ARG A 170 4.89 -5.06 -22.33
CA ARG A 170 5.92 -4.01 -22.33
C ARG A 170 5.95 -3.23 -21.01
N ILE A 171 4.77 -2.88 -20.49
CA ILE A 171 4.67 -2.16 -19.23
C ILE A 171 5.20 -3.01 -18.08
N ILE A 172 4.82 -4.29 -17.99
CA ILE A 172 5.29 -5.19 -16.93
C ILE A 172 6.82 -5.35 -17.02
N GLU A 173 7.38 -5.59 -18.21
CA GLU A 173 8.83 -5.71 -18.40
C GLU A 173 9.56 -4.41 -18.05
N GLY A 174 9.01 -3.26 -18.45
CA GLY A 174 9.58 -1.96 -18.10
C GLY A 174 9.56 -1.67 -16.60
N LEU A 175 8.47 -2.00 -15.90
CA LEU A 175 8.38 -1.87 -14.44
C LEU A 175 9.37 -2.79 -13.72
N ARG A 176 9.58 -4.01 -14.20
CA ARG A 176 10.63 -4.90 -13.67
C ARG A 176 12.00 -4.23 -13.75
N MET A 177 12.34 -3.65 -14.90
CA MET A 177 13.61 -2.93 -15.07
C MET A 177 13.72 -1.72 -14.14
N PHE A 178 12.63 -1.00 -13.87
CA PHE A 178 12.61 0.12 -12.92
C PHE A 178 12.86 -0.36 -11.49
N ILE A 179 12.19 -1.45 -11.08
CA ILE A 179 12.38 -2.05 -9.76
C ILE A 179 13.80 -2.60 -9.59
N GLU A 180 14.34 -3.28 -10.59
CA GLU A 180 15.72 -3.80 -10.57
C GLU A 180 16.79 -2.70 -10.44
N ARG A 181 16.48 -1.49 -10.93
CA ARG A 181 17.39 -0.33 -10.90
C ARG A 181 17.04 0.68 -9.81
N ASP A 182 16.10 0.36 -8.94
CA ASP A 182 15.63 1.24 -7.86
C ASP A 182 15.19 2.64 -8.36
N ILE A 183 14.52 2.68 -9.53
CA ILE A 183 14.03 3.91 -10.13
C ILE A 183 12.68 4.25 -9.48
N ASP A 184 12.62 5.45 -8.87
CA ASP A 184 11.41 5.97 -8.26
C ASP A 184 10.37 6.39 -9.33
N THR A 185 9.27 5.66 -9.38
CA THR A 185 8.16 5.88 -10.33
C THR A 185 7.20 6.98 -9.89
N SER A 186 7.22 7.37 -8.62
CA SER A 186 6.31 8.38 -8.05
C SER A 186 6.44 9.77 -8.68
N LYS A 187 7.62 10.05 -9.27
CA LYS A 187 7.94 11.34 -9.91
C LYS A 187 7.26 11.55 -11.27
N TYR A 188 6.67 10.50 -11.82
CA TYR A 188 6.08 10.54 -13.16
C TYR A 188 4.55 10.48 -13.09
N THR A 189 3.89 11.21 -13.97
CA THR A 189 2.46 11.02 -14.22
C THR A 189 2.21 9.68 -14.92
N ASN A 190 0.97 9.17 -14.90
CA ASN A 190 0.65 7.91 -15.58
C ASN A 190 1.02 7.92 -17.08
N ALA A 191 0.75 9.01 -17.77
CA ALA A 191 1.04 9.14 -19.19
C ALA A 191 2.56 9.10 -19.46
N GLU A 192 3.33 9.90 -18.72
CA GLU A 192 4.79 9.92 -18.82
C GLU A 192 5.41 8.58 -18.48
N LEU A 193 4.90 7.92 -17.43
CA LEU A 193 5.39 6.61 -17.03
C LEU A 193 5.14 5.56 -18.12
N VAL A 194 3.93 5.52 -18.68
CA VAL A 194 3.59 4.61 -19.78
C VAL A 194 4.48 4.83 -20.99
N ASP A 195 4.75 6.07 -21.37
CA ASP A 195 5.61 6.37 -22.53
C ASP A 195 7.06 5.97 -22.27
N LYS A 196 7.61 6.25 -21.09
CA LYS A 196 8.95 5.79 -20.70
C LYS A 196 9.07 4.27 -20.66
N LEU A 197 8.05 3.59 -20.12
CA LEU A 197 8.02 2.12 -20.08
C LEU A 197 7.94 1.50 -21.48
N LYS A 198 7.21 2.13 -22.40
CA LYS A 198 7.18 1.71 -23.82
C LYS A 198 8.54 1.87 -24.49
N GLU A 199 9.25 2.95 -24.23
CA GLU A 199 10.58 3.19 -24.80
C GLU A 199 11.59 2.16 -24.31
N LEU A 200 11.63 1.88 -23.00
CA LEU A 200 12.55 0.91 -22.40
C LEU A 200 12.33 -0.51 -22.88
N SER A 201 11.08 -0.89 -23.10
CA SER A 201 10.71 -2.25 -23.54
C SER A 201 10.73 -2.43 -25.05
N THR A 202 11.36 -1.52 -25.81
CA THR A 202 11.49 -1.62 -27.26
C THR A 202 12.53 -2.68 -27.68
N THR A 203 12.35 -3.91 -27.20
CA THR A 203 12.89 -5.06 -27.93
C THR A 203 12.12 -5.10 -29.24
N LYS A 204 12.77 -4.80 -30.35
CA LYS A 204 12.18 -4.93 -31.68
C LYS A 204 11.61 -6.33 -31.81
N THR A 205 10.31 -6.46 -31.71
CA THR A 205 9.62 -7.69 -32.05
C THR A 205 9.72 -7.79 -33.55
N VAL A 206 10.70 -8.55 -34.02
CA VAL A 206 10.83 -8.91 -35.45
C VAL A 206 9.72 -9.92 -35.71
N PHE A 207 8.67 -9.50 -36.41
CA PHE A 207 7.67 -10.38 -36.98
C PHE A 207 8.11 -10.78 -38.38
#